data_c256b695163ab4bf5df444c4924c63e5
#
_entry.id   c256b695163ab4bf5df444c4924c63e5
#
_cell.length_a   1.000
_cell.length_b   1.000
_cell.length_c   1.000
_cell.angle_alpha   90.00
_cell.angle_beta   90.00
_cell.angle_gamma   90.00
#
_symmetry.space_group_name_H-M   'P 1'
#
loop_
_entity.id
_entity.type
_entity.pdbx_description
1 polymer ?
#
loop_
_entity_poly.entity_id
_entity_poly.type
_entity_poly.pdbx_seq_one_letter_code
_entity_poly.pdbx_strand_id
1 'polypeptide(L)'
;HTCVELMAAGHDVVVVDNYVNSQPEALRRVEEIAGRPVKAYEADVCDRAAMDKIFSENRFDAVIHFAGLKAVGESVHKPLEYYRNNLDSTLTLCETMRRYGCKRIVFSSSATVYGVPDEVPLREDMFCKGCTNPYGWTKYMIEKILQGIVTADPEWSVVLLRYFNPIGAHESGRMGENPNGIPNNLMPYITKVAAGQLDHLTVFG
;
A
#
# COMPACT_ATOMS: atom_id res chain seq x y z
N HIS A 1 3.06 -10.49 -2.86
CA HIS A 1 3.40 -11.32 -1.68
C HIS A 1 2.19 -11.52 -0.77
N THR A 2 1.53 -10.45 -0.34
CA THR A 2 0.35 -10.55 0.55
C THR A 2 -0.76 -11.41 -0.06
N CYS A 3 -1.02 -11.32 -1.37
CA CYS A 3 -1.99 -12.17 -2.04
C CYS A 3 -1.61 -13.67 -1.95
N VAL A 4 -0.33 -14.00 -2.17
CA VAL A 4 0.17 -15.38 -2.07
C VAL A 4 -0.07 -15.94 -0.67
N GLU A 5 0.33 -15.19 0.36
CA GLU A 5 0.18 -15.62 1.76
C GLU A 5 -1.30 -15.77 2.17
N LEU A 6 -2.16 -14.84 1.76
CA LEU A 6 -3.60 -14.93 2.03
C LEU A 6 -4.22 -16.15 1.34
N MET A 7 -3.85 -16.40 0.08
CA MET A 7 -4.35 -17.52 -0.67
C MET A 7 -3.84 -18.86 -0.10
N ALA A 8 -2.59 -18.91 0.36
CA ALA A 8 -2.03 -20.07 1.05
C ALA A 8 -2.74 -20.34 2.40
N ALA A 9 -3.16 -19.27 3.09
CA ALA A 9 -3.96 -19.37 4.31
C ALA A 9 -5.44 -19.72 4.07
N GLY A 10 -5.86 -19.89 2.81
CA GLY A 10 -7.22 -20.31 2.44
C GLY A 10 -8.22 -19.16 2.25
N HIS A 11 -7.76 -17.92 2.21
CA HIS A 11 -8.63 -16.78 1.93
C HIS A 11 -8.90 -16.60 0.44
N ASP A 12 -10.10 -16.15 0.09
CA ASP A 12 -10.42 -15.68 -1.25
C ASP A 12 -10.03 -14.23 -1.39
N VAL A 13 -9.22 -13.95 -2.42
CA VAL A 13 -8.62 -12.62 -2.64
C VAL A 13 -9.22 -11.98 -3.89
N VAL A 14 -9.63 -10.73 -3.75
CA VAL A 14 -10.01 -9.86 -4.87
C VAL A 14 -9.05 -8.68 -4.91
N VAL A 15 -8.46 -8.41 -6.06
CA VAL A 15 -7.50 -7.33 -6.25
C VAL A 15 -8.13 -6.20 -7.05
N VAL A 16 -7.90 -4.96 -6.63
CA VAL A 16 -8.23 -3.74 -7.38
C VAL A 16 -6.94 -2.95 -7.57
N ASP A 17 -6.56 -2.70 -8.82
CA ASP A 17 -5.36 -1.94 -9.17
C ASP A 17 -5.61 -1.18 -10.48
N ASN A 18 -5.14 0.06 -10.59
CA ASN A 18 -5.22 0.86 -11.84
C ASN A 18 -3.95 0.74 -12.69
N TYR A 19 -3.00 -0.08 -12.27
CA TYR A 19 -1.71 -0.36 -12.91
C TYR A 19 -0.86 0.87 -13.27
N VAL A 20 -1.07 1.99 -12.57
CA VAL A 20 -0.28 3.21 -12.81
C VAL A 20 1.21 3.00 -12.50
N ASN A 21 1.52 2.17 -11.49
CA ASN A 21 2.89 1.84 -11.09
C ASN A 21 3.13 0.34 -10.86
N SER A 22 2.24 -0.50 -11.35
CA SER A 22 2.29 -1.97 -11.28
C SER A 22 2.05 -2.57 -12.65
N GLN A 23 2.06 -3.90 -12.74
CA GLN A 23 1.83 -4.63 -13.99
C GLN A 23 0.95 -5.84 -13.75
N PRO A 24 0.03 -6.19 -14.69
CA PRO A 24 -0.82 -7.39 -14.58
C PRO A 24 -0.03 -8.69 -14.45
N GLU A 25 1.20 -8.72 -14.95
CA GLU A 25 2.12 -9.86 -14.82
C GLU A 25 2.33 -10.27 -13.35
N ALA A 26 2.25 -9.31 -12.40
CA ALA A 26 2.36 -9.62 -10.99
C ALA A 26 1.24 -10.57 -10.53
N LEU A 27 0.01 -10.37 -10.99
CA LEU A 27 -1.12 -11.24 -10.65
C LEU A 27 -0.99 -12.61 -11.32
N ARG A 28 -0.56 -12.68 -12.58
CA ARG A 28 -0.30 -13.96 -13.24
C ARG A 28 0.71 -14.81 -12.44
N ARG A 29 1.74 -14.20 -11.90
CA ARG A 29 2.72 -14.90 -11.05
C ARG A 29 2.16 -15.30 -9.69
N VAL A 30 1.27 -14.49 -9.11
CA VAL A 30 0.52 -14.87 -7.91
C VAL A 30 -0.31 -16.12 -8.17
N GLU A 31 -1.05 -16.19 -9.29
CA GLU A 31 -1.84 -17.35 -9.68
C GLU A 31 -0.98 -18.61 -9.89
N GLU A 32 0.17 -18.46 -10.56
CA GLU A 32 1.13 -19.57 -10.74
C GLU A 32 1.65 -20.12 -9.41
N ILE A 33 1.99 -19.26 -8.47
CA ILE A 33 2.51 -19.65 -7.15
C ILE A 33 1.41 -20.26 -6.28
N ALA A 34 0.24 -19.64 -6.28
CA ALA A 34 -0.89 -20.06 -5.45
C ALA A 34 -1.65 -21.28 -6.03
N GLY A 35 -1.42 -21.61 -7.31
CA GLY A 35 -2.09 -22.73 -8.00
C GLY A 35 -3.59 -22.53 -8.25
N ARG A 36 -4.08 -21.28 -8.13
CA ARG A 36 -5.48 -20.93 -8.35
C ARG A 36 -5.64 -19.48 -8.85
N PRO A 37 -6.73 -19.15 -9.57
CA PRO A 37 -6.95 -17.82 -10.12
C PRO A 37 -7.20 -16.78 -9.02
N VAL A 38 -6.86 -15.52 -9.33
CA VAL A 38 -7.16 -14.33 -8.53
C VAL A 38 -8.20 -13.50 -9.26
N LYS A 39 -9.31 -13.20 -8.60
CA LYS A 39 -10.27 -12.25 -9.15
C LYS A 39 -9.68 -10.84 -9.08
N ALA A 40 -9.60 -10.16 -10.23
CA ALA A 40 -9.00 -8.82 -10.30
C ALA A 40 -9.89 -7.85 -11.09
N TYR A 41 -9.83 -6.59 -10.69
CA TYR A 41 -10.47 -5.48 -11.39
C TYR A 41 -9.42 -4.42 -11.69
N GLU A 42 -9.32 -4.02 -12.96
CA GLU A 42 -8.56 -2.85 -13.36
C GLU A 42 -9.44 -1.63 -13.11
N ALA A 43 -9.19 -0.92 -12.00
CA ALA A 43 -9.98 0.23 -11.60
C ALA A 43 -9.19 1.13 -10.64
N ASP A 44 -9.53 2.42 -10.66
CA ASP A 44 -9.00 3.38 -9.69
C ASP A 44 -9.86 3.38 -8.41
N VAL A 45 -9.22 3.26 -7.25
CA VAL A 45 -9.92 3.30 -5.95
C VAL A 45 -10.57 4.67 -5.70
N CYS A 46 -10.11 5.73 -6.36
CA CYS A 46 -10.77 7.05 -6.33
C CYS A 46 -12.09 7.08 -7.12
N ASP A 47 -12.32 6.12 -8.03
CA ASP A 47 -13.58 6.04 -8.81
C ASP A 47 -14.69 5.40 -7.97
N ARG A 48 -15.60 6.27 -7.49
CA ARG A 48 -16.75 5.87 -6.66
C ARG A 48 -17.67 4.88 -7.36
N ALA A 49 -17.89 5.02 -8.68
CA ALA A 49 -18.79 4.16 -9.42
C ALA A 49 -18.17 2.77 -9.63
N ALA A 50 -16.87 2.71 -9.92
CA ALA A 50 -16.14 1.46 -10.01
C ALA A 50 -16.12 0.73 -8.67
N MET A 51 -15.82 1.44 -7.56
CA MET A 51 -15.82 0.84 -6.23
C MET A 51 -17.20 0.34 -5.81
N ASP A 52 -18.26 1.10 -6.08
CA ASP A 52 -19.62 0.68 -5.81
C ASP A 52 -20.00 -0.59 -6.57
N LYS A 53 -19.66 -0.66 -7.86
CA LYS A 53 -19.84 -1.86 -8.67
C LYS A 53 -19.09 -3.06 -8.09
N ILE A 54 -17.81 -2.91 -7.75
CA ILE A 54 -16.99 -4.00 -7.22
C ILE A 54 -17.58 -4.55 -5.92
N PHE A 55 -18.01 -3.67 -5.01
CA PHE A 55 -18.60 -4.09 -3.74
C PHE A 55 -20.01 -4.66 -3.90
N SER A 56 -20.76 -4.27 -4.92
CA SER A 56 -22.06 -4.88 -5.23
C SER A 56 -21.96 -6.30 -5.79
N GLU A 57 -20.86 -6.61 -6.47
CA GLU A 57 -20.60 -7.93 -7.06
C GLU A 57 -19.89 -8.91 -6.10
N ASN A 58 -19.40 -8.41 -4.95
CA ASN A 58 -18.61 -9.21 -4.02
C ASN A 58 -18.97 -8.88 -2.57
N ARG A 59 -18.95 -9.88 -1.72
CA ARG A 59 -19.05 -9.69 -0.28
C ARG A 59 -17.64 -9.76 0.33
N PHE A 60 -17.21 -8.69 0.96
CA PHE A 60 -15.90 -8.60 1.59
C PHE A 60 -16.01 -8.69 3.12
N ASP A 61 -15.15 -9.51 3.74
CA ASP A 61 -15.01 -9.58 5.20
C ASP A 61 -14.05 -8.52 5.72
N ALA A 62 -13.03 -8.17 4.92
CA ALA A 62 -12.02 -7.17 5.25
C ALA A 62 -11.37 -6.60 3.98
N VAL A 63 -10.71 -5.46 4.13
CA VAL A 63 -9.91 -4.81 3.08
C VAL A 63 -8.49 -4.59 3.58
N ILE A 64 -7.50 -4.86 2.72
CA ILE A 64 -6.12 -4.43 2.92
C ILE A 64 -5.86 -3.30 1.91
N HIS A 65 -5.65 -2.09 2.41
CA HIS A 65 -5.52 -0.89 1.60
C HIS A 65 -4.05 -0.55 1.35
N PHE A 66 -3.55 -0.95 0.19
CA PHE A 66 -2.21 -0.62 -0.30
C PHE A 66 -2.21 0.51 -1.35
N ALA A 67 -3.35 0.76 -1.99
CA ALA A 67 -3.45 1.73 -3.06
C ALA A 67 -3.01 3.13 -2.60
N GLY A 68 -2.20 3.79 -3.43
CA GLY A 68 -1.70 5.13 -3.17
C GLY A 68 -0.34 5.39 -3.80
N LEU A 69 -0.06 6.66 -4.06
CA LEU A 69 1.25 7.12 -4.49
C LEU A 69 2.23 7.04 -3.31
N LYS A 70 3.44 6.51 -3.53
CA LYS A 70 4.38 6.15 -2.45
C LYS A 70 5.79 6.73 -2.58
N ALA A 71 6.12 7.44 -3.66
CA ALA A 71 7.46 7.94 -3.90
C ALA A 71 7.71 9.25 -3.13
N VAL A 72 8.49 9.18 -2.05
CA VAL A 72 8.78 10.31 -1.15
C VAL A 72 9.32 11.52 -1.91
N GLY A 73 10.34 11.34 -2.75
CA GLY A 73 10.94 12.42 -3.54
C GLY A 73 9.97 13.05 -4.52
N GLU A 74 9.17 12.25 -5.23
CA GLU A 74 8.15 12.76 -6.14
C GLU A 74 7.08 13.58 -5.41
N SER A 75 6.70 13.19 -4.19
CA SER A 75 5.68 13.89 -3.42
C SER A 75 6.04 15.36 -3.15
N VAL A 76 7.33 15.67 -3.04
CA VAL A 76 7.82 17.06 -2.82
C VAL A 76 7.56 17.92 -4.06
N HIS A 77 7.63 17.33 -5.24
CA HIS A 77 7.42 18.03 -6.52
C HIS A 77 5.96 18.03 -6.98
N LYS A 78 5.15 17.07 -6.51
CA LYS A 78 3.75 16.88 -6.89
C LYS A 78 2.84 16.75 -5.66
N PRO A 79 2.86 17.71 -4.72
CA PRO A 79 2.15 17.55 -3.45
C PRO A 79 0.63 17.44 -3.62
N LEU A 80 0.03 18.20 -4.52
CA LEU A 80 -1.43 18.19 -4.72
C LEU A 80 -1.92 16.85 -5.24
N GLU A 81 -1.20 16.23 -6.17
CA GLU A 81 -1.48 14.91 -6.71
C GLU A 81 -1.43 13.85 -5.60
N TYR A 82 -0.42 13.92 -4.72
CA TYR A 82 -0.28 13.01 -3.59
C TYR A 82 -1.41 13.16 -2.57
N TYR A 83 -1.73 14.40 -2.17
CA TYR A 83 -2.87 14.62 -1.26
C TYR A 83 -4.17 14.16 -1.89
N ARG A 84 -4.46 14.57 -3.12
CA ARG A 84 -5.68 14.20 -3.82
C ARG A 84 -5.81 12.68 -3.93
N ASN A 85 -4.83 12.02 -4.54
CA ASN A 85 -4.90 10.58 -4.78
C ASN A 85 -5.00 9.77 -3.48
N ASN A 86 -4.13 10.03 -2.51
CA ASN A 86 -4.05 9.19 -1.33
C ASN A 86 -5.22 9.41 -0.36
N LEU A 87 -5.71 10.64 -0.22
CA LEU A 87 -6.85 10.91 0.64
C LEU A 87 -8.17 10.51 -0.02
N ASP A 88 -8.38 10.87 -1.29
CA ASP A 88 -9.63 10.56 -2.00
C ASP A 88 -9.81 9.04 -2.15
N SER A 89 -8.75 8.27 -2.42
CA SER A 89 -8.81 6.81 -2.49
C SER A 89 -9.28 6.21 -1.16
N THR A 90 -8.72 6.67 -0.04
CA THR A 90 -9.11 6.20 1.29
C THR A 90 -10.54 6.59 1.65
N LEU A 91 -10.93 7.85 1.39
CA LEU A 91 -12.28 8.32 1.68
C LEU A 91 -13.32 7.56 0.85
N THR A 92 -13.09 7.41 -0.46
CA THR A 92 -13.96 6.65 -1.36
C THR A 92 -14.10 5.20 -0.90
N LEU A 93 -12.98 4.57 -0.56
CA LEU A 93 -12.97 3.19 -0.06
C LEU A 93 -13.78 3.06 1.23
N CYS A 94 -13.54 3.91 2.23
CA CYS A 94 -14.24 3.84 3.53
C CYS A 94 -15.74 4.14 3.39
N GLU A 95 -16.13 5.09 2.54
CA GLU A 95 -17.55 5.37 2.23
C GLU A 95 -18.23 4.14 1.62
N THR A 96 -17.56 3.47 0.68
CA THR A 96 -18.07 2.26 0.03
C THR A 96 -18.11 1.09 1.02
N MET A 97 -17.06 0.85 1.78
CA MET A 97 -17.01 -0.18 2.82
C MET A 97 -18.16 -0.03 3.82
N ARG A 98 -18.42 1.21 4.29
CA ARG A 98 -19.55 1.50 5.19
C ARG A 98 -20.89 1.16 4.56
N ARG A 99 -21.10 1.52 3.28
CA ARG A 99 -22.34 1.27 2.54
C ARG A 99 -22.63 -0.22 2.42
N TYR A 100 -21.61 -1.04 2.21
CA TYR A 100 -21.75 -2.50 2.05
C TYR A 100 -21.50 -3.31 3.33
N GLY A 101 -21.34 -2.64 4.48
CA GLY A 101 -21.20 -3.30 5.78
C GLY A 101 -19.86 -3.97 6.04
N CYS A 102 -18.84 -3.72 5.21
CA CYS A 102 -17.46 -4.17 5.45
C CYS A 102 -16.74 -3.15 6.35
N LYS A 103 -16.51 -3.49 7.62
CA LYS A 103 -15.96 -2.57 8.62
C LYS A 103 -14.59 -2.98 9.15
N ARG A 104 -13.84 -3.81 8.41
CA ARG A 104 -12.49 -4.25 8.79
C ARG A 104 -11.50 -3.79 7.75
N ILE A 105 -10.50 -2.99 8.16
CA ILE A 105 -9.48 -2.48 7.26
C ILE A 105 -8.09 -2.59 7.87
N VAL A 106 -7.15 -3.07 7.08
CA VAL A 106 -5.71 -2.98 7.34
C VAL A 106 -5.14 -1.92 6.42
N PHE A 107 -4.56 -0.87 6.98
CA PHE A 107 -4.00 0.23 6.21
C PHE A 107 -2.48 0.18 6.18
N SER A 108 -1.92 0.25 4.98
CA SER A 108 -0.49 0.42 4.75
C SER A 108 -0.06 1.86 5.07
N SER A 109 0.24 2.10 6.33
CA SER A 109 0.88 3.34 6.78
C SER A 109 2.40 3.27 6.55
N SER A 110 3.15 4.18 7.11
CA SER A 110 4.59 4.29 6.89
C SER A 110 5.30 4.81 8.13
N ALA A 111 6.54 4.38 8.36
CA ALA A 111 7.42 4.95 9.38
C ALA A 111 7.68 6.45 9.17
N THR A 112 7.44 6.99 7.97
CA THR A 112 7.54 8.45 7.70
C THR A 112 6.60 9.30 8.56
N VAL A 113 5.56 8.70 9.17
CA VAL A 113 4.64 9.41 10.08
C VAL A 113 5.32 9.86 11.37
N TYR A 114 6.41 9.20 11.77
CA TYR A 114 7.18 9.62 12.96
C TYR A 114 7.96 10.92 12.73
N GLY A 115 8.22 11.30 11.47
CA GLY A 115 9.06 12.44 11.13
C GLY A 115 10.52 12.23 11.55
N VAL A 116 11.11 13.24 12.18
CA VAL A 116 12.45 13.15 12.78
C VAL A 116 12.29 12.75 14.25
N PRO A 117 12.61 11.50 14.62
CA PRO A 117 12.44 11.02 15.99
C PRO A 117 13.52 11.58 16.92
N ASP A 118 13.21 11.72 18.22
CA ASP A 118 14.20 12.08 19.23
C ASP A 118 15.04 10.90 19.70
N GLU A 119 14.47 9.71 19.58
CA GLU A 119 15.09 8.46 20.05
C GLU A 119 14.80 7.29 19.11
N VAL A 120 15.67 6.29 19.17
CA VAL A 120 15.54 5.00 18.48
C VAL A 120 15.78 3.87 19.50
N PRO A 121 15.18 2.68 19.32
CA PRO A 121 14.31 2.27 18.21
C PRO A 121 12.94 2.92 18.26
N LEU A 122 12.30 3.08 17.09
CA LEU A 122 10.93 3.58 16.98
C LEU A 122 9.92 2.59 17.58
N ARG A 123 8.89 3.13 18.24
CA ARG A 123 7.78 2.37 18.83
C ARG A 123 6.45 3.02 18.45
N GLU A 124 5.38 2.23 18.48
CA GLU A 124 4.05 2.64 18.04
C GLU A 124 3.42 3.72 18.94
N ASP A 125 3.80 3.77 20.22
CA ASP A 125 3.35 4.73 21.23
C ASP A 125 4.04 6.10 21.15
N MET A 126 5.09 6.22 20.32
CA MET A 126 5.81 7.48 20.16
C MET A 126 4.97 8.54 19.49
N PHE A 127 5.13 9.78 19.96
CA PHE A 127 4.46 10.93 19.38
C PHE A 127 4.98 11.23 17.96
N CYS A 128 4.06 11.35 17.01
CA CYS A 128 4.38 11.75 15.64
C CYS A 128 4.56 13.26 15.56
N LYS A 129 5.78 13.76 15.54
CA LYS A 129 6.14 15.20 15.62
C LYS A 129 5.86 16.00 14.35
N GLY A 130 5.48 15.34 13.28
CA GLY A 130 5.24 15.95 11.97
C GLY A 130 6.07 15.30 10.88
N CYS A 131 5.47 15.15 9.73
CA CYS A 131 6.10 14.53 8.59
C CYS A 131 7.01 15.52 7.85
N THR A 132 8.08 15.03 7.25
CA THR A 132 9.06 15.85 6.51
C THR A 132 8.71 16.03 5.03
N ASN A 133 7.68 15.36 4.54
CA ASN A 133 7.30 15.36 3.13
C ASN A 133 5.79 15.11 2.94
N PRO A 134 5.22 15.50 1.78
CA PRO A 134 3.78 15.34 1.51
C PRO A 134 3.28 13.89 1.57
N TYR A 135 4.07 12.91 1.09
CA TYR A 135 3.70 11.50 1.22
C TYR A 135 3.50 11.09 2.69
N GLY A 136 4.45 11.42 3.56
CA GLY A 136 4.32 11.16 5.00
C GLY A 136 3.07 11.80 5.59
N TRP A 137 2.79 13.06 5.22
CA TRP A 137 1.58 13.75 5.66
C TRP A 137 0.31 13.04 5.19
N THR A 138 0.23 12.53 3.95
CA THR A 138 -0.94 11.76 3.51
C THR A 138 -1.15 10.52 4.38
N LYS A 139 -0.08 9.77 4.70
CA LYS A 139 -0.17 8.59 5.57
C LYS A 139 -0.64 8.95 6.98
N TYR A 140 -0.08 10.00 7.58
CA TYR A 140 -0.48 10.47 8.89
C TYR A 140 -1.95 10.94 8.93
N MET A 141 -2.38 11.72 7.94
CA MET A 141 -3.77 12.19 7.83
C MET A 141 -4.74 11.01 7.70
N ILE A 142 -4.40 9.99 6.91
CA ILE A 142 -5.22 8.79 6.78
C ILE A 142 -5.30 8.03 8.11
N GLU A 143 -4.21 7.91 8.88
CA GLU A 143 -4.29 7.33 10.23
C GLU A 143 -5.32 8.09 11.10
N LYS A 144 -5.32 9.44 11.04
CA LYS A 144 -6.29 10.26 11.79
C LYS A 144 -7.72 10.09 11.30
N ILE A 145 -7.92 9.99 10.00
CA ILE A 145 -9.25 9.71 9.40
C ILE A 145 -9.77 8.35 9.90
N LEU A 146 -8.96 7.31 9.83
CA LEU A 146 -9.33 5.96 10.26
C LEU A 146 -9.59 5.88 11.76
N GLN A 147 -8.78 6.55 12.59
CA GLN A 147 -9.04 6.68 14.03
C GLN A 147 -10.37 7.40 14.31
N GLY A 148 -10.67 8.48 13.56
CA GLY A 148 -11.93 9.19 13.64
C GLY A 148 -13.14 8.32 13.27
N ILE A 149 -13.01 7.47 12.25
CA ILE A 149 -14.06 6.51 11.85
C ILE A 149 -14.35 5.53 12.99
N VAL A 150 -13.32 4.96 13.63
CA VAL A 150 -13.50 4.04 14.78
C VAL A 150 -14.15 4.76 15.98
N THR A 151 -13.77 6.01 16.22
CA THR A 151 -14.39 6.81 17.29
C THR A 151 -15.88 7.05 17.04
N ALA A 152 -16.26 7.30 15.78
CA ALA A 152 -17.65 7.54 15.40
C ALA A 152 -18.50 6.26 15.32
N ASP A 153 -17.88 5.15 14.99
CA ASP A 153 -18.54 3.84 14.86
C ASP A 153 -17.59 2.72 15.35
N PRO A 154 -17.76 2.30 16.62
CA PRO A 154 -16.90 1.29 17.26
C PRO A 154 -16.98 -0.12 16.64
N GLU A 155 -17.88 -0.38 15.70
CA GLU A 155 -17.90 -1.64 14.96
C GLU A 155 -16.75 -1.76 13.93
N TRP A 156 -16.11 -0.63 13.61
CA TRP A 156 -14.93 -0.65 12.74
C TRP A 156 -13.72 -1.24 13.48
N SER A 157 -13.04 -2.14 12.79
CA SER A 157 -11.75 -2.68 13.18
C SER A 157 -10.68 -2.19 12.21
N VAL A 158 -9.74 -1.40 12.72
CA VAL A 158 -8.68 -0.77 11.92
C VAL A 158 -7.32 -1.22 12.43
N VAL A 159 -6.46 -1.68 11.53
CA VAL A 159 -5.06 -1.97 11.80
C VAL A 159 -4.20 -1.02 10.96
N LEU A 160 -3.28 -0.33 11.62
CA LEU A 160 -2.35 0.61 10.99
C LEU A 160 -0.95 -0.01 10.97
N LEU A 161 -0.45 -0.38 9.79
CA LEU A 161 0.88 -0.97 9.64
C LEU A 161 1.88 0.09 9.19
N ARG A 162 2.74 0.57 10.09
CA ARG A 162 3.77 1.57 9.80
C ARG A 162 5.01 0.89 9.24
N TYR A 163 4.99 0.62 7.93
CA TYR A 163 6.11 -0.01 7.23
C TYR A 163 7.34 0.90 7.20
N PHE A 164 8.50 0.29 7.37
CA PHE A 164 9.79 0.84 6.97
C PHE A 164 10.03 0.54 5.48
N ASN A 165 11.16 -0.06 5.12
CA ASN A 165 11.47 -0.47 3.76
C ASN A 165 11.51 -2.00 3.71
N PRO A 166 10.37 -2.67 3.51
CA PRO A 166 10.36 -4.12 3.43
C PRO A 166 11.18 -4.58 2.22
N ILE A 167 11.99 -5.59 2.41
CA ILE A 167 12.80 -6.21 1.37
C ILE A 167 12.53 -7.70 1.32
N GLY A 168 12.75 -8.29 0.17
CA GLY A 168 12.64 -9.72 -0.04
C GLY A 168 12.01 -10.07 -1.37
N ALA A 169 12.37 -11.24 -1.88
CA ALA A 169 11.74 -11.88 -3.03
C ALA A 169 11.07 -13.18 -2.56
N HIS A 170 10.15 -13.69 -3.36
CA HIS A 170 9.55 -14.99 -3.08
C HIS A 170 10.58 -16.11 -3.36
N GLU A 171 10.57 -17.17 -2.57
CA GLU A 171 11.53 -18.30 -2.68
C GLU A 171 11.53 -18.98 -4.05
N SER A 172 10.39 -18.94 -4.77
CA SER A 172 10.30 -19.44 -6.14
C SER A 172 11.18 -18.67 -7.14
N GLY A 173 11.72 -17.50 -6.79
CA GLY A 173 12.42 -16.61 -7.70
C GLY A 173 11.53 -15.95 -8.76
N ARG A 174 10.22 -16.18 -8.71
CA ARG A 174 9.25 -15.71 -9.73
C ARG A 174 8.68 -14.33 -9.42
N MET A 175 8.82 -13.86 -8.20
CA MET A 175 8.22 -12.61 -7.73
C MET A 175 9.18 -11.84 -6.83
N GLY A 176 9.33 -10.56 -7.12
CA GLY A 176 10.17 -9.59 -6.41
C GLY A 176 9.67 -8.18 -6.65
N GLU A 177 10.57 -7.19 -6.64
CA GLU A 177 10.26 -5.80 -6.90
C GLU A 177 10.58 -5.44 -8.36
N ASN A 178 9.58 -4.95 -9.10
CA ASN A 178 9.74 -4.50 -10.49
C ASN A 178 8.86 -3.25 -10.74
N PRO A 179 9.22 -2.08 -10.18
CA PRO A 179 8.45 -0.86 -10.34
C PRO A 179 8.52 -0.33 -11.77
N ASN A 180 7.47 0.40 -12.18
CA ASN A 180 7.54 1.23 -13.38
C ASN A 180 8.45 2.44 -13.09
N GLY A 181 9.46 2.65 -13.95
CA GLY A 181 10.42 3.75 -13.80
C GLY A 181 11.62 3.45 -12.91
N ILE A 182 12.20 4.51 -12.33
CA ILE A 182 13.41 4.42 -11.51
C ILE A 182 13.06 3.92 -10.10
N PRO A 183 13.68 2.82 -9.62
CA PRO A 183 13.47 2.36 -8.26
C PRO A 183 13.86 3.41 -7.20
N ASN A 184 13.05 3.54 -6.15
CA ASN A 184 13.33 4.49 -5.06
C ASN A 184 13.96 3.81 -3.82
N ASN A 185 14.00 2.48 -3.78
CA ASN A 185 14.54 1.69 -2.68
C ASN A 185 15.95 1.18 -2.98
N LEU A 186 16.72 0.89 -1.95
CA LEU A 186 18.12 0.45 -2.06
C LEU A 186 18.27 -0.92 -2.72
N MET A 187 17.43 -1.90 -2.38
CA MET A 187 17.59 -3.29 -2.83
C MET A 187 17.60 -3.47 -4.36
N PRO A 188 16.73 -2.81 -5.14
CA PRO A 188 16.82 -2.88 -6.61
C PRO A 188 18.17 -2.45 -7.18
N TYR A 189 18.85 -1.49 -6.55
CA TYR A 189 20.20 -1.08 -6.97
C TYR A 189 21.26 -2.12 -6.60
N ILE A 190 21.19 -2.66 -5.38
CA ILE A 190 22.10 -3.73 -4.94
C ILE A 190 22.00 -4.94 -5.89
N THR A 191 20.77 -5.36 -6.20
CA THR A 191 20.55 -6.51 -7.08
C THR A 191 21.02 -6.27 -8.51
N LYS A 192 20.86 -5.04 -9.04
CA LYS A 192 21.39 -4.66 -10.36
C LYS A 192 22.92 -4.67 -10.41
N VAL A 193 23.59 -4.23 -9.35
CA VAL A 193 25.06 -4.33 -9.25
C VAL A 193 25.48 -5.79 -9.15
N ALA A 194 24.84 -6.58 -8.32
CA ALA A 194 25.13 -8.01 -8.20
C ALA A 194 24.91 -8.80 -9.50
N ALA A 195 23.94 -8.36 -10.32
CA ALA A 195 23.65 -8.94 -11.63
C ALA A 195 24.51 -8.36 -12.78
N GLY A 196 25.47 -7.46 -12.49
CA GLY A 196 26.32 -6.81 -13.50
C GLY A 196 25.60 -5.82 -14.40
N GLN A 197 24.43 -5.36 -14.02
CA GLN A 197 23.65 -4.35 -14.77
C GLN A 197 24.04 -2.91 -14.40
N LEU A 198 24.69 -2.73 -13.27
CA LEU A 198 25.33 -1.50 -12.81
C LEU A 198 26.73 -1.81 -12.30
N ASP A 199 27.67 -0.90 -12.55
CA ASP A 199 29.06 -1.09 -12.15
C ASP A 199 29.28 -0.92 -10.64
N HIS A 200 28.54 -0.03 -10.00
CA HIS A 200 28.68 0.30 -8.58
C HIS A 200 27.41 0.90 -7.98
N LEU A 201 27.35 0.93 -6.65
CA LEU A 201 26.37 1.69 -5.90
C LEU A 201 26.90 3.10 -5.64
N THR A 202 26.06 4.11 -5.84
CA THR A 202 26.33 5.48 -5.43
C THR A 202 25.80 5.68 -4.01
N VAL A 203 26.67 6.07 -3.08
CA VAL A 203 26.31 6.44 -1.71
C VAL A 203 26.29 7.96 -1.62
N PHE A 204 25.16 8.50 -1.22
CA PHE A 204 25.01 9.94 -0.99
C PHE A 204 25.33 10.23 0.48
N GLY A 205 26.18 11.22 0.72
CA GLY A 205 26.57 11.68 2.06
C GLY A 205 25.54 12.61 2.70
#